data_85e338a563c72bbcb90a5afe4086f6f8
#
_entry.id   85e338a563c72bbcb90a5afe4086f6f8
#
_cell.length_a   1.000
_cell.length_b   1.000
_cell.length_c   1.000
_cell.angle_alpha   90.00
_cell.angle_beta   90.00
_cell.angle_gamma   90.00
#
_symmetry.space_group_name_H-M   'P 1'
#
loop_
_entity.id
_entity.type
_entity.pdbx_description
1 polymer ?
#
loop_
_entity_poly.entity_id
_entity_poly.type
_entity_poly.pdbx_seq_one_letter_code
_entity_poly.pdbx_strand_id
1 'polypeptide(L)'
;MMLLTCVLGIYFYNSHPVYKVDVLGTVVYRRERDDFFCYGVDDGTGVINCMCWKSDLLKEEQDPGKSGGSLSDAVQEGFNPVAELKKLRQAQQKRCCLEIGELLRVRGPVKTSRQQREIMASTFYKVNDPVMTAQITWMMEVPQLYRQFYDKPLQLQHNATG
;
A
#
# COMPACT_ATOMS: atom_id res chain seq x y z
N MET A 1 15.21 -6.58 8.83
CA MET A 1 15.29 -6.04 7.45
C MET A 1 15.48 -7.20 6.49
N MET A 2 14.48 -7.46 5.65
CA MET A 2 14.54 -8.52 4.64
C MET A 2 15.69 -8.25 3.65
N LEU A 3 16.65 -9.16 3.57
CA LEU A 3 17.74 -9.09 2.59
C LEU A 3 17.22 -9.46 1.21
N LEU A 4 16.75 -8.46 0.47
CA LEU A 4 16.40 -8.61 -0.94
C LEU A 4 17.64 -8.40 -1.79
N THR A 5 17.97 -9.37 -2.63
CA THR A 5 18.96 -9.21 -3.68
C THR A 5 18.29 -8.69 -4.95
N CYS A 6 18.92 -7.79 -5.69
CA CYS A 6 18.40 -7.25 -6.94
C CYS A 6 19.31 -7.68 -8.09
N VAL A 7 18.75 -8.36 -9.09
CA VAL A 7 19.44 -8.76 -10.30
C VAL A 7 18.61 -8.26 -11.49
N LEU A 8 19.20 -7.42 -12.34
CA LEU A 8 18.53 -6.84 -13.51
C LEU A 8 17.17 -6.19 -13.22
N GLY A 9 17.05 -5.52 -12.06
CA GLY A 9 15.80 -4.85 -11.67
C GLY A 9 14.74 -5.78 -11.05
N ILE A 10 15.01 -7.07 -10.93
CA ILE A 10 14.14 -8.03 -10.24
C ILE A 10 14.70 -8.27 -8.84
N TYR A 11 13.84 -8.18 -7.85
CA TYR A 11 14.19 -8.46 -6.45
C TYR A 11 13.97 -9.93 -6.13
N PHE A 12 14.90 -10.51 -5.37
CA PHE A 12 14.81 -11.89 -4.93
C PHE A 12 14.96 -11.97 -3.42
N TYR A 13 14.18 -12.83 -2.82
CA TYR A 13 14.32 -13.21 -1.43
C TYR A 13 14.45 -14.74 -1.34
N ASN A 14 15.59 -15.22 -0.85
CA ASN A 14 15.92 -16.65 -0.79
C ASN A 14 15.64 -17.38 -2.12
N SER A 15 16.12 -16.82 -3.23
CA SER A 15 15.90 -17.29 -4.62
C SER A 15 14.45 -17.17 -5.16
N HIS A 16 13.50 -16.69 -4.35
CA HIS A 16 12.15 -16.43 -4.81
C HIS A 16 12.04 -15.02 -5.39
N PRO A 17 11.51 -14.84 -6.63
CA PRO A 17 11.31 -13.51 -7.18
C PRO A 17 10.21 -12.77 -6.44
N VAL A 18 10.47 -11.51 -6.07
CA VAL A 18 9.55 -10.64 -5.35
C VAL A 18 9.12 -9.52 -6.27
N TYR A 19 7.87 -9.52 -6.67
CA TYR A 19 7.29 -8.48 -7.54
C TYR A 19 6.57 -7.41 -6.74
N LYS A 20 5.88 -7.81 -5.66
CA LYS A 20 5.16 -6.92 -4.77
C LYS A 20 5.40 -7.36 -3.34
N VAL A 21 5.43 -6.39 -2.46
CA VAL A 21 5.49 -6.60 -1.01
C VAL A 21 4.22 -6.09 -0.35
N ASP A 22 3.89 -6.67 0.78
CA ASP A 22 2.82 -6.25 1.66
C ASP A 22 3.45 -5.94 3.02
N VAL A 23 3.25 -4.73 3.51
CA VAL A 23 3.84 -4.26 4.77
C VAL A 23 2.76 -3.67 5.64
N LEU A 24 2.76 -4.03 6.91
CA LEU A 24 1.99 -3.41 7.98
C LEU A 24 2.97 -2.80 8.97
N GLY A 25 2.87 -1.50 9.20
CA GLY A 25 3.78 -0.82 10.12
C GLY A 25 3.29 0.57 10.52
N THR A 26 3.99 1.14 11.46
CA THR A 26 3.69 2.47 12.00
C THR A 26 4.33 3.56 11.16
N VAL A 27 3.60 4.62 10.87
CA VAL A 27 4.12 5.81 10.21
C VAL A 27 5.04 6.56 11.17
N VAL A 28 6.33 6.62 10.85
CA VAL A 28 7.34 7.29 11.68
C VAL A 28 7.75 8.66 11.13
N TYR A 29 7.53 8.89 9.86
CA TYR A 29 7.61 10.23 9.27
C TYR A 29 6.68 10.35 8.06
N ARG A 30 6.34 11.58 7.71
CA ARG A 30 5.50 11.96 6.59
C ARG A 30 6.10 13.11 5.83
N ARG A 31 6.09 13.01 4.51
CA ARG A 31 6.39 14.10 3.60
C ARG A 31 5.31 14.18 2.53
N GLU A 32 4.71 15.33 2.41
CA GLU A 32 3.70 15.60 1.39
C GLU A 32 4.32 16.27 0.17
N ARG A 33 3.88 15.85 -1.00
CA ARG A 33 4.13 16.44 -2.31
C ARG A 33 2.80 16.72 -3.00
N ASP A 34 2.85 17.39 -4.15
CA ASP A 34 1.63 17.77 -4.87
C ASP A 34 0.79 16.55 -5.23
N ASP A 35 1.41 15.48 -5.74
CA ASP A 35 0.73 14.30 -6.27
C ASP A 35 0.77 13.08 -5.35
N PHE A 36 1.62 13.06 -4.33
CA PHE A 36 1.80 11.89 -3.47
C PHE A 36 2.22 12.23 -2.05
N PHE A 37 1.98 11.29 -1.16
CA PHE A 37 2.58 11.24 0.17
C PHE A 37 3.74 10.26 0.19
N CYS A 38 4.83 10.63 0.84
CA CYS A 38 5.91 9.71 1.19
C CYS A 38 5.82 9.43 2.68
N TYR A 39 5.47 8.20 3.04
CA TYR A 39 5.43 7.73 4.41
C TYR A 39 6.66 6.87 4.72
N GLY A 40 7.36 7.15 5.82
CA GLY A 40 8.30 6.21 6.39
C GLY A 40 7.55 5.23 7.28
N VAL A 41 7.59 3.96 6.95
CA VAL A 41 6.84 2.90 7.63
C VAL A 41 7.81 1.99 8.36
N ASP A 42 7.60 1.84 9.66
CA ASP A 42 8.38 0.96 10.53
C ASP A 42 7.55 -0.28 10.90
N ASP A 43 8.01 -1.44 10.48
CA ASP A 43 7.40 -2.74 10.79
C ASP A 43 8.05 -3.44 12.00
N GLY A 44 8.93 -2.74 12.71
CA GLY A 44 9.72 -3.27 13.82
C GLY A 44 11.04 -3.94 13.40
N THR A 45 11.28 -4.11 12.10
CA THR A 45 12.54 -4.62 11.55
C THR A 45 13.37 -3.55 10.85
N GLY A 46 12.75 -2.44 10.52
CA GLY A 46 13.35 -1.28 9.89
C GLY A 46 12.32 -0.37 9.25
N VAL A 47 12.79 0.77 8.77
CA VAL A 47 11.96 1.79 8.13
C VAL A 47 12.11 1.73 6.62
N ILE A 48 10.99 1.70 5.90
CA ILE A 48 10.96 1.78 4.45
C ILE A 48 10.09 2.95 3.98
N ASN A 49 10.51 3.61 2.90
CA ASN A 49 9.74 4.67 2.26
C ASN A 49 8.62 4.07 1.40
N CYS A 50 7.41 4.57 1.59
CA CYS A 50 6.24 4.20 0.83
C CYS A 50 5.70 5.41 0.08
N MET A 51 5.70 5.33 -1.25
CA MET A 51 5.20 6.38 -2.13
C MET A 51 3.72 6.11 -2.43
N CYS A 52 2.84 6.94 -1.87
CA CYS A 52 1.40 6.75 -1.90
C CYS A 52 0.75 7.86 -2.73
N TRP A 53 0.25 7.54 -3.92
CA TRP A 53 -0.31 8.50 -4.84
C TRP A 53 -1.69 8.97 -4.39
N LYS A 54 -1.92 10.27 -4.40
CA LYS A 54 -3.21 10.87 -4.00
C LYS A 54 -4.36 10.45 -4.93
N SER A 55 -4.06 10.17 -6.20
CA SER A 55 -5.04 9.68 -7.17
C SER A 55 -5.61 8.30 -6.84
N ASP A 56 -4.85 7.47 -6.13
CA ASP A 56 -5.28 6.11 -5.78
C ASP A 56 -6.29 6.10 -4.63
N LEU A 57 -6.32 7.14 -3.82
CA LEU A 57 -7.35 7.37 -2.80
C LEU A 57 -8.76 7.56 -3.38
N LEU A 58 -8.86 7.90 -4.66
CA LEU A 58 -10.12 8.15 -5.35
C LEU A 58 -10.68 6.91 -6.06
N LYS A 59 -9.91 5.81 -6.12
CA LYS A 59 -10.28 4.59 -6.87
C LYS A 59 -11.03 3.56 -6.03
N GLU A 60 -10.99 3.64 -4.70
CA GLU A 60 -11.55 2.62 -3.82
C GLU A 60 -13.10 2.63 -3.72
N GLU A 61 -13.80 3.61 -4.30
CA GLU A 61 -15.27 3.68 -4.23
C GLU A 61 -16.01 3.23 -5.50
N GLN A 62 -15.34 2.63 -6.47
CA GLN A 62 -16.01 1.98 -7.59
C GLN A 62 -16.22 0.49 -7.31
N ASP A 63 -17.13 0.18 -6.38
CA ASP A 63 -17.75 -1.14 -6.30
C ASP A 63 -18.76 -1.25 -7.47
N PRO A 64 -18.58 -2.18 -8.43
CA PRO A 64 -19.43 -2.28 -9.62
C PRO A 64 -20.83 -2.82 -9.33
N GLY A 65 -21.26 -2.87 -8.07
CA GLY A 65 -22.50 -3.51 -7.63
C GLY A 65 -23.72 -2.61 -7.38
N LYS A 66 -23.64 -1.27 -7.56
CA LYS A 66 -24.79 -0.36 -7.40
C LYS A 66 -24.99 0.58 -8.58
N SER A 67 -25.40 0.03 -9.71
CA SER A 67 -26.07 0.80 -10.75
C SER A 67 -27.58 0.72 -10.52
N GLY A 68 -28.21 1.86 -10.30
CA GLY A 68 -29.68 1.93 -10.30
C GLY A 68 -30.22 3.02 -9.39
N GLY A 69 -30.10 4.26 -9.82
CA GLY A 69 -30.81 5.39 -9.21
C GLY A 69 -30.88 6.54 -10.19
N SER A 70 -31.97 6.55 -10.98
CA SER A 70 -32.36 7.67 -11.81
C SER A 70 -32.53 8.91 -10.93
N LEU A 71 -31.68 9.91 -11.12
CA LEU A 71 -31.86 11.27 -10.58
C LEU A 71 -32.52 12.11 -11.66
N SER A 72 -33.85 12.14 -11.65
CA SER A 72 -34.64 13.16 -12.30
C SER A 72 -34.85 14.34 -11.32
N ASP A 73 -34.52 15.53 -11.81
CA ASP A 73 -35.01 16.84 -11.41
C ASP A 73 -35.13 17.22 -9.92
N ALA A 74 -34.10 17.91 -9.44
CA ALA A 74 -34.30 19.02 -8.51
C ALA A 74 -33.22 20.11 -8.77
N VAL A 75 -33.48 20.95 -9.70
CA VAL A 75 -32.71 22.21 -9.88
C VAL A 75 -33.14 23.17 -8.77
N GLN A 76 -32.38 23.18 -7.67
CA GLN A 76 -32.43 24.28 -6.70
C GLN A 76 -31.36 25.29 -7.06
N GLU A 77 -31.78 26.53 -7.23
CA GLU A 77 -30.92 27.69 -7.50
C GLU A 77 -29.79 27.78 -6.47
N GLY A 78 -28.56 27.75 -6.94
CA GLY A 78 -27.34 27.90 -6.10
C GLY A 78 -26.49 26.65 -5.92
N PHE A 79 -26.92 25.48 -6.38
CA PHE A 79 -26.13 24.24 -6.26
C PHE A 79 -25.12 24.11 -7.41
N ASN A 80 -23.83 24.22 -7.09
CA ASN A 80 -22.75 23.95 -8.04
C ASN A 80 -22.19 22.56 -7.83
N PRO A 81 -22.58 21.54 -8.63
CA PRO A 81 -22.17 20.15 -8.42
C PRO A 81 -20.65 19.96 -8.53
N VAL A 82 -19.96 20.78 -9.33
CA VAL A 82 -18.50 20.73 -9.47
C VAL A 82 -17.80 21.21 -8.21
N ALA A 83 -18.32 22.26 -7.57
CA ALA A 83 -17.78 22.79 -6.32
C ALA A 83 -17.99 21.80 -5.16
N GLU A 84 -19.15 21.15 -5.10
CA GLU A 84 -19.44 20.13 -4.08
C GLU A 84 -18.59 18.87 -4.28
N LEU A 85 -18.42 18.39 -5.50
CA LEU A 85 -17.50 17.30 -5.81
C LEU A 85 -16.06 17.63 -5.41
N LYS A 86 -15.62 18.87 -5.63
CA LYS A 86 -14.28 19.33 -5.23
C LYS A 86 -14.13 19.34 -3.70
N LYS A 87 -15.14 19.81 -2.98
CA LYS A 87 -15.16 19.80 -1.50
C LYS A 87 -15.14 18.36 -0.95
N LEU A 88 -15.95 17.47 -1.53
CA LEU A 88 -15.98 16.05 -1.14
C LEU A 88 -14.64 15.39 -1.38
N ARG A 89 -14.00 15.62 -2.54
CA ARG A 89 -12.66 15.10 -2.84
C ARG A 89 -11.62 15.63 -1.85
N GLN A 90 -11.65 16.91 -1.51
CA GLN A 90 -10.74 17.50 -0.51
C GLN A 90 -10.97 16.94 0.88
N ALA A 91 -12.22 16.72 1.28
CA ALA A 91 -12.57 16.12 2.56
C ALA A 91 -12.12 14.65 2.64
N GLN A 92 -12.26 13.92 1.54
CA GLN A 92 -11.80 12.53 1.42
C GLN A 92 -10.27 12.43 1.46
N GLN A 93 -9.57 13.29 0.73
CA GLN A 93 -8.10 13.37 0.80
C GLN A 93 -7.60 13.65 2.23
N LYS A 94 -8.27 14.53 2.98
CA LYS A 94 -7.95 14.78 4.39
C LYS A 94 -8.17 13.56 5.28
N ARG A 95 -9.24 12.77 5.03
CA ARG A 95 -9.54 11.54 5.79
C ARG A 95 -8.54 10.42 5.53
N CYS A 96 -7.97 10.39 4.34
CA CYS A 96 -7.01 9.37 3.91
C CYS A 96 -5.55 9.75 4.19
N CYS A 97 -5.30 10.94 4.74
CA CYS A 97 -3.97 11.37 5.14
C CYS A 97 -3.61 10.73 6.49
N LEU A 98 -2.52 9.96 6.51
CA LEU A 98 -2.03 9.36 7.75
C LEU A 98 -1.14 10.33 8.51
N GLU A 99 -1.27 10.30 9.83
CA GLU A 99 -0.40 11.03 10.75
C GLU A 99 0.70 10.12 11.30
N ILE A 100 1.74 10.74 11.84
CA ILE A 100 2.81 10.00 12.53
C ILE A 100 2.22 9.25 13.73
N GLY A 101 2.60 7.99 13.90
CA GLY A 101 2.08 7.09 14.93
C GLY A 101 0.88 6.25 14.48
N GLU A 102 0.29 6.53 13.33
CA GLU A 102 -0.80 5.72 12.79
C GLU A 102 -0.30 4.48 12.07
N LEU A 103 -1.13 3.45 12.07
CA LEU A 103 -0.82 2.18 11.43
C LEU A 103 -1.25 2.20 9.96
N LEU A 104 -0.30 1.90 9.09
CA LEU A 104 -0.47 1.84 7.65
C LEU A 104 -0.26 0.43 7.15
N ARG A 105 -1.19 -0.08 6.34
CA ARG A 105 -0.94 -1.23 5.48
C ARG A 105 -0.73 -0.75 4.05
N VAL A 106 0.36 -1.18 3.45
CA VAL A 106 0.75 -0.78 2.09
C VAL A 106 1.18 -2.01 1.30
N ARG A 107 0.73 -2.08 0.05
CA ARG A 107 1.11 -3.12 -0.89
C ARG A 107 1.57 -2.50 -2.20
N GLY A 108 2.68 -2.98 -2.75
CA GLY A 108 3.17 -2.51 -4.03
C GLY A 108 4.52 -3.09 -4.43
N PRO A 109 4.98 -2.80 -5.64
CA PRO A 109 6.32 -3.18 -6.08
C PRO A 109 7.38 -2.39 -5.33
N VAL A 110 8.52 -3.04 -5.12
CA VAL A 110 9.73 -2.40 -4.60
C VAL A 110 10.50 -1.77 -5.76
N LYS A 111 10.98 -0.57 -5.57
CA LYS A 111 11.91 0.10 -6.47
C LYS A 111 13.13 0.60 -5.71
N THR A 112 14.24 0.75 -6.40
CA THR A 112 15.43 1.41 -5.87
C THR A 112 15.53 2.81 -6.46
N SER A 113 15.56 3.80 -5.61
CA SER A 113 15.77 5.20 -5.96
C SER A 113 16.91 5.74 -5.10
N ARG A 114 17.92 6.35 -5.73
CA ARG A 114 19.09 6.93 -5.01
C ARG A 114 19.73 5.98 -3.99
N GLN A 115 19.88 4.70 -4.38
CA GLN A 115 20.43 3.62 -3.54
C GLN A 115 19.54 3.23 -2.33
N GLN A 116 18.34 3.77 -2.24
CA GLN A 116 17.35 3.39 -1.23
C GLN A 116 16.23 2.59 -1.86
N ARG A 117 15.73 1.59 -1.13
CA ARG A 117 14.56 0.83 -1.54
C ARG A 117 13.30 1.56 -1.08
N GLU A 118 12.34 1.64 -1.97
CA GLU A 118 11.07 2.30 -1.75
C GLU A 118 9.94 1.40 -2.25
N ILE A 119 8.79 1.43 -1.58
CA ILE A 119 7.58 0.78 -2.04
C ILE A 119 6.76 1.79 -2.84
N MET A 120 6.45 1.44 -4.09
CA MET A 120 5.49 2.19 -4.90
C MET A 120 4.11 1.63 -4.60
N ALA A 121 3.35 2.29 -3.76
CA ALA A 121 2.06 1.78 -3.31
C ALA A 121 1.10 1.60 -4.48
N SER A 122 0.61 0.36 -4.67
CA SER A 122 -0.52 0.06 -5.54
C SER A 122 -1.83 0.20 -4.76
N THR A 123 -1.80 -0.17 -3.48
CA THR A 123 -2.88 0.02 -2.52
C THR A 123 -2.29 0.40 -1.17
N PHE A 124 -2.96 1.27 -0.45
CA PHE A 124 -2.59 1.65 0.90
C PHE A 124 -3.81 2.16 1.67
N TYR A 125 -3.85 1.88 2.96
CA TYR A 125 -4.92 2.34 3.82
C TYR A 125 -4.50 2.37 5.29
N LYS A 126 -5.14 3.27 6.03
CA LYS A 126 -5.02 3.35 7.47
C LYS A 126 -5.69 2.15 8.11
N VAL A 127 -5.00 1.50 9.04
CA VAL A 127 -5.55 0.41 9.83
C VAL A 127 -5.97 0.97 11.19
N ASN A 128 -7.27 0.87 11.47
CA ASN A 128 -7.78 1.21 12.80
C ASN A 128 -7.72 -0.04 13.68
N ASP A 129 -6.73 -0.09 14.56
CA ASP A 129 -6.43 -1.26 15.39
C ASP A 129 -6.32 -0.90 16.87
N PRO A 130 -7.44 -0.51 17.50
CA PRO A 130 -7.42 0.00 18.90
C PRO A 130 -6.98 -1.04 19.92
N VAL A 131 -7.11 -2.32 19.60
CA VAL A 131 -6.75 -3.45 20.48
C VAL A 131 -5.57 -4.28 19.94
N MET A 132 -4.84 -3.76 18.97
CA MET A 132 -3.65 -4.38 18.35
C MET A 132 -3.90 -5.75 17.71
N THR A 133 -5.13 -6.07 17.36
CA THR A 133 -5.49 -7.36 16.75
C THR A 133 -4.83 -7.53 15.39
N ALA A 134 -4.86 -6.51 14.54
CA ALA A 134 -4.25 -6.55 13.22
C ALA A 134 -2.73 -6.73 13.30
N GLN A 135 -2.07 -6.03 14.23
CA GLN A 135 -0.63 -6.16 14.43
C GLN A 135 -0.25 -7.55 14.95
N ILE A 136 -0.98 -8.07 15.95
CA ILE A 136 -0.73 -9.41 16.51
C ILE A 136 -0.95 -10.47 15.42
N THR A 137 -2.05 -10.41 14.68
CA THR A 137 -2.32 -11.32 13.57
C THR A 137 -1.19 -11.30 12.53
N TRP A 138 -0.75 -10.11 12.14
CA TRP A 138 0.37 -9.92 11.21
C TRP A 138 1.66 -10.56 11.72
N MET A 139 2.00 -10.34 12.98
CA MET A 139 3.20 -10.92 13.61
C MET A 139 3.14 -12.45 13.68
N MET A 140 1.96 -13.05 13.70
CA MET A 140 1.78 -14.50 13.66
C MET A 140 1.81 -15.05 12.23
N GLU A 141 1.20 -14.36 11.28
CA GLU A 141 1.08 -14.79 9.87
C GLU A 141 2.43 -14.72 9.11
N VAL A 142 3.19 -13.65 9.29
CA VAL A 142 4.45 -13.45 8.55
C VAL A 142 5.46 -14.57 8.76
N PRO A 143 5.74 -15.06 9.99
CA PRO A 143 6.62 -16.22 10.20
C PRO A 143 6.09 -17.52 9.61
N GLN A 144 4.76 -17.70 9.55
CA GLN A 144 4.15 -18.88 8.94
C GLN A 144 4.34 -18.86 7.42
N LEU A 145 4.08 -17.71 6.77
CA LEU A 145 4.35 -17.52 5.35
C LEU A 145 5.82 -17.75 5.01
N TYR A 146 6.72 -17.25 5.85
CA TYR A 146 8.15 -17.50 5.69
C TYR A 146 8.47 -18.99 5.66
N ARG A 147 8.02 -19.76 6.66
CA ARG A 147 8.26 -21.20 6.76
C ARG A 147 7.65 -21.99 5.61
N GLN A 148 6.47 -21.56 5.13
CA GLN A 148 5.76 -22.27 4.06
C GLN A 148 6.39 -22.03 2.69
N PHE A 149 6.81 -20.80 2.40
CA PHE A 149 7.17 -20.40 1.04
C PHE A 149 8.63 -19.99 0.87
N TYR A 150 9.24 -19.38 1.88
CA TYR A 150 10.55 -18.73 1.72
C TYR A 150 11.70 -19.40 2.45
N ASP A 151 11.44 -20.33 3.37
CA ASP A 151 12.46 -21.02 4.15
C ASP A 151 13.37 -21.88 3.26
N LYS A 152 12.81 -22.46 2.20
CA LYS A 152 13.55 -23.26 1.22
C LYS A 152 13.79 -22.45 -0.06
N PRO A 153 15.04 -22.41 -0.57
CA PRO A 153 15.30 -21.76 -1.85
C PRO A 153 14.54 -22.48 -2.98
N LEU A 154 14.08 -21.70 -3.94
CA LEU A 154 13.38 -22.21 -5.12
C LEU A 154 14.34 -23.07 -5.93
N GLN A 155 14.08 -24.38 -6.01
CA GLN A 155 14.84 -25.27 -6.88
C GLN A 155 14.31 -25.10 -8.30
N LEU A 156 15.11 -24.48 -9.17
CA LEU A 156 14.88 -24.52 -10.61
C LEU A 156 15.11 -25.98 -11.06
N GLN A 157 14.05 -26.72 -11.32
CA GLN A 157 14.16 -28.00 -12.01
C GLN A 157 14.72 -27.71 -13.40
N HIS A 158 16.00 -27.98 -13.60
CA HIS A 158 16.54 -28.18 -14.93
C HIS A 158 15.90 -29.46 -15.48
N ASN A 159 14.82 -29.34 -16.23
CA ASN A 159 14.42 -30.37 -17.16
C ASN A 159 15.49 -30.37 -18.26
N ALA A 160 16.52 -31.17 -18.05
CA ALA A 160 17.42 -31.61 -19.11
C ALA A 160 16.58 -32.53 -20.01
N THR A 161 16.00 -31.97 -21.04
CA THR A 161 15.55 -32.74 -22.19
C THR A 161 16.81 -33.22 -22.91
N GLY A 162 17.08 -34.54 -22.70
CA GLY A 162 18.03 -35.26 -23.52
C GLY A 162 17.48 -35.53 -24.90
#